data_23ac7d972ce11b8403bb085d398b6f39
#
_entry.id   23ac7d972ce11b8403bb085d398b6f39
#
_cell.length_a   1.000
_cell.length_b   1.000
_cell.length_c   1.000
_cell.angle_alpha   90.00
_cell.angle_beta   90.00
_cell.angle_gamma   90.00
#
_symmetry.space_group_name_H-M   'P 1'
#
loop_
_entity.id
_entity.type
_entity.pdbx_description
1 polymer ?
#
loop_
_entity_poly.entity_id
_entity_poly.type
_entity_poly.pdbx_seq_one_letter_code
_entity_poly.pdbx_strand_id
1 'polypeptide(L)'
;EPTTGLDPQARHLIWERLKQLKSAGKTLILTTHFMDEAERLCDRLIVIDHGRKITEGSPRQLIAEHIEPQVVEVFEESHGQLENFVKNTRQLAERVETSGETAFFYCRDPAPLLARLADVDGLRYLHRASNLEDVFIKLTGRELRD
;
A
#
# COMPACT_ATOMS: atom_id res chain seq x y z
N GLU A 1 10.76 -10.11 -13.18
CA GLU A 1 10.97 -8.68 -12.80
C GLU A 1 11.33 -7.83 -14.02
N PRO A 2 10.36 -7.55 -14.89
CA PRO A 2 10.65 -6.93 -16.19
C PRO A 2 11.01 -5.45 -16.11
N THR A 3 10.74 -4.80 -14.99
CA THR A 3 10.93 -3.34 -14.83
C THR A 3 11.98 -2.95 -13.81
N THR A 4 12.70 -3.91 -13.24
CA THR A 4 13.79 -3.64 -12.30
C THR A 4 14.89 -2.81 -12.95
N GLY A 5 15.31 -1.73 -12.29
CA GLY A 5 16.35 -0.82 -12.77
C GLY A 5 15.93 0.14 -13.89
N LEU A 6 14.66 0.14 -14.27
CA LEU A 6 14.14 1.09 -15.26
C LEU A 6 13.66 2.39 -14.60
N ASP A 7 13.86 3.49 -15.31
CA ASP A 7 13.25 4.75 -14.95
C ASP A 7 11.70 4.69 -15.08
N PRO A 8 10.94 5.62 -14.47
CA PRO A 8 9.48 5.59 -14.49
C PRO A 8 8.88 5.59 -15.91
N GLN A 9 9.47 6.29 -16.85
CA GLN A 9 8.96 6.37 -18.22
C GLN A 9 9.13 5.04 -18.94
N ALA A 10 10.30 4.43 -18.86
CA ALA A 10 10.60 3.11 -19.43
C ALA A 10 9.70 2.03 -18.80
N ARG A 11 9.48 2.10 -17.47
CA ARG A 11 8.56 1.20 -16.77
C ARG A 11 7.15 1.29 -17.33
N HIS A 12 6.61 2.47 -17.54
CA HIS A 12 5.28 2.66 -18.12
C HIS A 12 5.16 2.09 -19.53
N LEU A 13 6.18 2.23 -20.37
CA LEU A 13 6.20 1.65 -21.71
C LEU A 13 6.13 0.11 -21.68
N ILE A 14 6.88 -0.52 -20.77
CA ILE A 14 6.82 -1.97 -20.58
C ILE A 14 5.44 -2.41 -20.10
N TRP A 15 4.84 -1.71 -19.13
CA TRP A 15 3.50 -2.02 -18.64
C TRP A 15 2.45 -1.94 -19.75
N GLU A 16 2.50 -0.90 -20.58
CA GLU A 16 1.59 -0.76 -21.73
C GLU A 16 1.77 -1.92 -22.73
N ARG A 17 3.01 -2.33 -22.98
CA ARG A 17 3.28 -3.47 -23.87
C ARG A 17 2.72 -4.78 -23.30
N LEU A 18 2.90 -5.03 -21.99
CA LEU A 18 2.35 -6.20 -21.33
C LEU A 18 0.82 -6.23 -21.38
N LYS A 19 0.18 -5.08 -21.15
CA LYS A 19 -1.29 -4.94 -21.28
C LYS A 19 -1.77 -5.24 -22.72
N GLN A 20 -1.06 -4.76 -23.73
CA GLN A 20 -1.39 -5.05 -25.14
C GLN A 20 -1.30 -6.54 -25.43
N LEU A 21 -0.26 -7.23 -24.98
CA LEU A 21 -0.10 -8.67 -25.14
C LEU A 21 -1.23 -9.45 -24.45
N LYS A 22 -1.61 -9.03 -23.25
CA LYS A 22 -2.74 -9.62 -22.52
C LYS A 22 -4.05 -9.41 -23.28
N SER A 23 -4.32 -8.22 -23.79
CA SER A 23 -5.50 -7.90 -24.58
C SER A 23 -5.55 -8.70 -25.90
N ALA A 24 -4.39 -9.08 -26.43
CA ALA A 24 -4.28 -9.98 -27.60
C ALA A 24 -4.45 -11.47 -27.24
N GLY A 25 -4.89 -11.78 -26.03
CA GLY A 25 -5.18 -13.14 -25.59
C GLY A 25 -3.96 -13.94 -25.12
N LYS A 26 -2.81 -13.30 -24.87
CA LYS A 26 -1.63 -13.97 -24.35
C LYS A 26 -1.74 -14.18 -22.83
N THR A 27 -1.35 -15.35 -22.37
CA THR A 27 -1.16 -15.62 -20.93
C THR A 27 0.25 -15.21 -20.54
N LEU A 28 0.36 -14.35 -19.54
CA LEU A 28 1.63 -13.82 -19.05
C LEU A 28 1.84 -14.27 -17.60
N ILE A 29 3.04 -14.73 -17.30
CA ILE A 29 3.49 -14.99 -15.92
C ILE A 29 4.54 -13.94 -15.59
N LEU A 30 4.28 -13.20 -14.50
CA LEU A 30 5.12 -12.12 -14.02
C LEU A 30 5.61 -12.44 -12.62
N THR A 31 6.89 -12.26 -12.36
CA THR A 31 7.42 -12.18 -11.00
C THR A 31 7.88 -10.76 -10.74
N THR A 32 7.53 -10.21 -9.59
CA THR A 32 7.92 -8.86 -9.19
C THR A 32 7.89 -8.71 -7.67
N HIS A 33 8.70 -7.83 -7.16
CA HIS A 33 8.61 -7.34 -5.78
C HIS A 33 7.95 -5.96 -5.70
N PHE A 34 7.60 -5.38 -6.84
CA PHE A 34 6.85 -4.12 -6.91
C PHE A 34 5.34 -4.39 -6.83
N MET A 35 4.73 -4.08 -5.71
CA MET A 35 3.31 -4.35 -5.49
C MET A 35 2.40 -3.52 -6.40
N ASP A 36 2.77 -2.30 -6.75
CA ASP A 36 2.05 -1.46 -7.70
C ASP A 36 2.04 -2.07 -9.11
N GLU A 37 3.14 -2.70 -9.54
CA GLU A 37 3.21 -3.44 -10.79
C GLU A 37 2.25 -4.65 -10.80
N ALA A 38 2.30 -5.46 -9.74
CA ALA A 38 1.40 -6.58 -9.57
C ALA A 38 -0.08 -6.16 -9.55
N GLU A 39 -0.40 -5.08 -8.83
CA GLU A 39 -1.77 -4.56 -8.73
C GLU A 39 -2.31 -4.07 -10.08
N ARG A 40 -1.46 -3.42 -10.89
CA ARG A 40 -1.84 -2.85 -12.18
C ARG A 40 -1.95 -3.87 -13.32
N LEU A 41 -1.11 -4.90 -13.30
CA LEU A 41 -0.94 -5.80 -14.44
C LEU A 41 -1.61 -7.15 -14.25
N CYS A 42 -1.67 -7.68 -13.03
CA CYS A 42 -2.11 -9.03 -12.78
C CYS A 42 -3.63 -9.12 -12.63
N ASP A 43 -4.23 -10.12 -13.28
CA ASP A 43 -5.62 -10.49 -13.03
C ASP A 43 -5.72 -11.35 -11.76
N ARG A 44 -4.68 -12.13 -11.49
CA ARG A 44 -4.54 -12.99 -10.31
C ARG A 44 -3.07 -13.04 -9.92
N LEU A 45 -2.80 -13.09 -8.64
CA LEU A 45 -1.45 -13.19 -8.12
C LEU A 45 -1.38 -14.14 -6.92
N ILE A 46 -0.17 -14.58 -6.64
CA ILE A 46 0.19 -15.37 -5.47
C ILE A 46 1.23 -14.57 -4.70
N VAL A 47 0.99 -14.34 -3.42
CA VAL A 47 1.99 -13.76 -2.51
C VAL A 47 2.81 -14.89 -1.92
N ILE A 48 4.13 -14.80 -2.07
CA ILE A 48 5.09 -15.79 -1.55
C ILE A 48 6.02 -15.10 -0.57
N ASP A 49 6.18 -15.70 0.60
CA ASP A 49 7.16 -15.27 1.61
C ASP A 49 7.84 -16.50 2.21
N HIS A 50 9.16 -16.44 2.43
CA HIS A 50 9.98 -17.56 2.92
C HIS A 50 9.72 -18.91 2.21
N GLY A 51 9.53 -18.87 0.88
CA GLY A 51 9.26 -20.05 0.07
C GLY A 51 7.87 -20.67 0.27
N ARG A 52 6.96 -19.98 0.94
CA ARG A 52 5.59 -20.42 1.19
C ARG A 52 4.57 -19.50 0.55
N LYS A 53 3.52 -20.11 0.02
CA LYS A 53 2.35 -19.36 -0.42
C LYS A 53 1.62 -18.79 0.81
N ILE A 54 1.48 -17.47 0.86
CA ILE A 54 0.77 -16.76 1.93
C ILE A 54 -0.70 -16.59 1.58
N THR A 55 -0.97 -16.08 0.38
CA THR A 55 -2.33 -15.89 -0.13
C THR A 55 -2.32 -15.87 -1.66
N GLU A 56 -3.50 -16.00 -2.25
CA GLU A 56 -3.70 -15.85 -3.70
C GLU A 56 -5.08 -15.28 -4.01
N GLY A 57 -5.20 -14.57 -5.13
CA GLY A 57 -6.45 -14.01 -5.60
C GLY A 57 -6.21 -12.87 -6.58
N SER A 58 -7.27 -12.19 -6.98
CA SER A 58 -7.13 -10.94 -7.70
C SER A 58 -6.64 -9.83 -6.74
N PRO A 59 -5.92 -8.82 -7.23
CA PRO A 59 -5.50 -7.70 -6.38
C PRO A 59 -6.67 -7.09 -5.60
N ARG A 60 -7.78 -6.87 -6.26
CA ARG A 60 -9.00 -6.30 -5.67
C ARG A 60 -9.58 -7.17 -4.54
N GLN A 61 -9.62 -8.49 -4.74
CA GLN A 61 -10.08 -9.43 -3.71
C GLN A 61 -9.15 -9.39 -2.49
N LEU A 62 -7.85 -9.45 -2.71
CA LEU A 62 -6.87 -9.44 -1.61
C LEU A 62 -6.94 -8.16 -0.78
N ILE A 63 -7.09 -7.01 -1.44
CA ILE A 63 -7.27 -5.73 -0.74
C ILE A 63 -8.56 -5.75 0.08
N ALA A 64 -9.69 -6.17 -0.51
CA ALA A 64 -10.97 -6.21 0.18
C ALA A 64 -11.02 -7.17 1.36
N GLU A 65 -10.32 -8.31 1.27
CA GLU A 65 -10.34 -9.36 2.30
C GLU A 65 -9.37 -9.09 3.46
N HIS A 66 -8.23 -8.45 3.18
CA HIS A 66 -7.12 -8.39 4.13
C HIS A 66 -6.87 -7.04 4.77
N ILE A 67 -7.33 -5.96 4.16
CA ILE A 67 -6.97 -4.61 4.61
C ILE A 67 -8.19 -3.70 4.75
N GLU A 68 -8.12 -2.77 5.67
CA GLU A 68 -9.09 -1.68 5.83
C GLU A 68 -9.12 -0.82 4.57
N PRO A 69 -10.28 -0.25 4.16
CA PRO A 69 -10.43 0.38 2.85
C PRO A 69 -9.68 1.71 2.68
N GLN A 70 -9.40 2.42 3.78
CA GLN A 70 -8.81 3.74 3.75
C GLN A 70 -7.55 3.79 4.61
N VAL A 71 -6.56 4.54 4.14
CA VAL A 71 -5.31 4.78 4.86
C VAL A 71 -5.05 6.28 4.94
N VAL A 72 -4.76 6.75 6.13
CA VAL A 72 -4.26 8.11 6.35
C VAL A 72 -2.82 8.00 6.85
N GLU A 73 -1.89 8.44 6.03
CA GLU A 73 -0.47 8.52 6.38
C GLU A 73 -0.22 9.89 7.02
N VAL A 74 0.28 9.92 8.23
CA VAL A 74 0.58 11.15 8.96
C VAL A 74 2.08 11.29 9.11
N PHE A 75 2.61 12.41 8.63
CA PHE A 75 4.04 12.72 8.62
C PHE A 75 4.34 13.82 9.64
N GLU A 76 5.44 13.64 10.34
CA GLU A 76 5.93 14.64 11.27
C GLU A 76 6.77 15.71 10.56
N GLU A 77 6.38 16.97 10.71
CA GLU A 77 7.20 18.13 10.27
C GLU A 77 8.08 18.67 11.39
N SER A 78 7.66 18.48 12.64
CA SER A 78 8.35 18.97 13.83
C SER A 78 8.46 17.88 14.87
N HIS A 79 9.63 17.66 15.42
CA HIS A 79 9.93 16.57 16.34
C HIS A 79 9.01 16.53 17.57
N GLY A 80 8.47 15.35 17.87
CA GLY A 80 7.76 15.04 19.10
C GLY A 80 6.24 15.18 19.04
N GLN A 81 5.64 15.57 17.92
CA GLN A 81 4.19 15.74 17.81
C GLN A 81 3.47 14.45 17.40
N LEU A 82 4.09 13.63 16.56
CA LEU A 82 3.45 12.45 15.98
C LEU A 82 3.09 11.43 17.06
N GLU A 83 4.00 11.13 17.97
CA GLU A 83 3.75 10.15 19.03
C GLU A 83 2.56 10.55 19.91
N ASN A 84 2.50 11.82 20.30
CA ASN A 84 1.39 12.34 21.09
C ASN A 84 0.06 12.33 20.30
N PHE A 85 0.11 12.71 19.04
CA PHE A 85 -1.05 12.66 18.15
C PHE A 85 -1.57 11.22 18.00
N VAL A 86 -0.69 10.25 17.73
CA VAL A 86 -1.06 8.83 17.62
C VAL A 86 -1.70 8.34 18.92
N LYS A 87 -1.11 8.66 20.06
CA LYS A 87 -1.63 8.27 21.37
C LYS A 87 -3.05 8.79 21.63
N ASN A 88 -3.34 10.02 21.19
CA ASN A 88 -4.62 10.67 21.40
C ASN A 88 -5.69 10.34 20.37
N THR A 89 -5.32 9.76 19.22
CA THR A 89 -6.22 9.50 18.09
C THR A 89 -6.29 8.05 17.66
N ARG A 90 -5.56 7.16 18.30
CA ARG A 90 -5.52 5.72 17.97
C ARG A 90 -6.91 5.09 17.89
N GLN A 91 -7.83 5.49 18.76
CA GLN A 91 -9.21 5.00 18.78
C GLN A 91 -10.06 5.41 17.57
N LEU A 92 -9.58 6.36 16.75
CA LEU A 92 -10.28 6.82 15.53
C LEU A 92 -9.96 5.95 14.30
N ALA A 93 -9.10 4.97 14.44
CA ALA A 93 -8.75 4.00 13.42
C ALA A 93 -8.91 2.57 13.92
N GLU A 94 -9.13 1.63 13.01
CA GLU A 94 -9.16 0.20 13.34
C GLU A 94 -7.76 -0.31 13.71
N ARG A 95 -6.73 0.26 13.08
CA ARG A 95 -5.35 -0.12 13.29
C ARG A 95 -4.41 1.04 13.00
N VAL A 96 -3.33 1.14 13.76
CA VAL A 96 -2.27 2.13 13.55
C VAL A 96 -0.93 1.42 13.57
N GLU A 97 -0.13 1.68 12.55
CA GLU A 97 1.27 1.25 12.45
C GLU A 97 2.17 2.47 12.33
N THR A 98 3.36 2.41 12.92
CA THR A 98 4.34 3.47 12.84
C THR A 98 5.62 2.95 12.23
N SER A 99 6.18 3.70 11.29
CA SER A 99 7.47 3.43 10.68
C SER A 99 8.25 4.75 10.56
N GLY A 100 9.33 4.86 11.33
CA GLY A 100 10.10 6.10 11.39
C GLY A 100 9.24 7.30 11.83
N GLU A 101 9.22 8.35 11.01
CA GLU A 101 8.48 9.60 11.26
C GLU A 101 7.08 9.60 10.62
N THR A 102 6.56 8.42 10.27
CA THR A 102 5.26 8.25 9.63
C THR A 102 4.37 7.31 10.45
N ALA A 103 3.11 7.70 10.64
CA ALA A 103 2.07 6.84 11.18
C ALA A 103 1.04 6.51 10.10
N PHE A 104 0.69 5.24 9.98
CA PHE A 104 -0.31 4.74 9.06
C PHE A 104 -1.57 4.39 9.84
N PHE A 105 -2.63 5.15 9.62
CA PHE A 105 -3.93 4.92 10.21
C PHE A 105 -4.81 4.17 9.20
N TYR A 106 -5.16 2.95 9.52
CA TYR A 106 -6.05 2.12 8.70
C TYR A 106 -7.47 2.26 9.19
N CYS A 107 -8.34 2.80 8.35
CA CYS A 107 -9.68 3.23 8.73
C CYS A 107 -10.76 2.65 7.81
N ARG A 108 -11.92 2.37 8.38
CA ARG A 108 -13.14 2.20 7.60
C ARG A 108 -13.77 3.55 7.26
N ASP A 109 -13.80 4.43 8.25
CA ASP A 109 -14.24 5.82 8.09
C ASP A 109 -13.12 6.76 8.57
N PRO A 110 -12.42 7.45 7.66
CA PRO A 110 -11.34 8.36 8.01
C PRO A 110 -11.82 9.74 8.47
N ALA A 111 -13.11 10.08 8.32
CA ALA A 111 -13.62 11.42 8.56
C ALA A 111 -13.32 11.97 9.97
N PRO A 112 -13.50 11.21 11.07
CA PRO A 112 -13.17 11.70 12.40
C PRO A 112 -11.67 12.01 12.57
N LEU A 113 -10.79 11.20 11.98
CA LEU A 113 -9.35 11.41 12.02
C LEU A 113 -8.94 12.64 11.21
N LEU A 114 -9.50 12.80 10.00
CA LEU A 114 -9.23 13.96 9.15
C LEU A 114 -9.69 15.27 9.80
N ALA A 115 -10.80 15.24 10.52
CA ALA A 115 -11.27 16.40 11.30
C ALA A 115 -10.27 16.80 12.40
N ARG A 116 -9.67 15.83 13.07
CA ARG A 116 -8.62 16.08 14.08
C ARG A 116 -7.33 16.62 13.46
N LEU A 117 -6.93 16.12 12.30
CA LEU A 117 -5.75 16.59 11.57
C LEU A 117 -5.92 18.04 11.08
N ALA A 118 -7.12 18.47 10.75
CA ALA A 118 -7.40 19.85 10.34
C ALA A 118 -7.11 20.88 11.44
N ASP A 119 -7.17 20.47 12.71
CA ASP A 119 -6.98 21.33 13.88
C ASP A 119 -5.55 21.27 14.47
N VAL A 120 -4.65 20.52 13.84
CA VAL A 120 -3.27 20.33 14.34
C VAL A 120 -2.27 20.92 13.35
N ASP A 121 -1.42 21.81 13.84
CA ASP A 121 -0.27 22.32 13.09
C ASP A 121 0.96 21.41 13.30
N GLY A 122 1.87 21.39 12.30
CA GLY A 122 3.13 20.66 12.38
C GLY A 122 3.05 19.17 11.99
N LEU A 123 1.88 18.72 11.55
CA LEU A 123 1.67 17.41 10.94
C LEU A 123 1.16 17.57 9.50
N ARG A 124 1.70 16.77 8.60
CA ARG A 124 1.17 16.62 7.24
C ARG A 124 0.51 15.27 7.10
N TYR A 125 -0.40 15.11 6.17
CA TYR A 125 -1.03 13.83 5.94
C TYR A 125 -1.34 13.60 4.46
N LEU A 126 -1.43 12.33 4.10
CA LEU A 126 -1.92 11.84 2.82
C LEU A 126 -3.07 10.86 3.08
N HIS A 127 -4.24 11.17 2.55
CA HIS A 127 -5.39 10.26 2.56
C HIS A 127 -5.46 9.53 1.22
N ARG A 128 -5.50 8.21 1.28
CA ARG A 128 -5.57 7.35 0.10
C ARG A 128 -6.40 6.10 0.35
N ALA A 129 -6.83 5.44 -0.73
CA ALA A 129 -7.31 4.07 -0.64
C ALA A 129 -6.17 3.12 -0.25
N SER A 130 -6.51 2.02 0.40
CA SER A 130 -5.56 0.92 0.63
C SER A 130 -5.17 0.25 -0.69
N ASN A 131 -4.00 -0.35 -0.73
CA ASN A 131 -3.41 -0.97 -1.91
C ASN A 131 -2.81 -2.34 -1.60
N LEU A 132 -2.26 -3.01 -2.61
CA LEU A 132 -1.67 -4.33 -2.47
C LEU A 132 -0.41 -4.33 -1.59
N GLU A 133 0.32 -3.23 -1.56
CA GLU A 133 1.48 -3.07 -0.67
C GLU A 133 1.07 -3.14 0.81
N ASP A 134 -0.04 -2.49 1.17
CA ASP A 134 -0.60 -2.57 2.53
C ASP A 134 -0.95 -4.02 2.91
N VAL A 135 -1.51 -4.77 1.96
CA VAL A 135 -1.80 -6.21 2.15
C VAL A 135 -0.52 -6.99 2.41
N PHE A 136 0.51 -6.78 1.59
CA PHE A 136 1.79 -7.47 1.71
C PHE A 136 2.45 -7.20 3.07
N ILE A 137 2.54 -5.95 3.48
CA ILE A 137 3.12 -5.54 4.76
C ILE A 137 2.36 -6.19 5.92
N LYS A 138 1.03 -6.14 5.89
CA LYS A 138 0.20 -6.76 6.94
C LYS A 138 0.41 -8.26 7.07
N LEU A 139 0.45 -8.97 5.94
CA LEU A 139 0.53 -10.44 5.94
C LEU A 139 1.94 -10.96 6.24
N THR A 140 2.97 -10.24 5.86
CA THR A 140 4.36 -10.65 6.03
C THR A 140 5.06 -9.99 7.22
N GLY A 141 4.53 -8.87 7.73
CA GLY A 141 5.18 -8.06 8.76
C GLY A 141 6.45 -7.36 8.27
N ARG A 142 6.63 -7.24 6.96
CA ARG A 142 7.83 -6.66 6.34
C ARG A 142 7.50 -5.40 5.56
N GLU A 143 8.31 -4.39 5.77
CA GLU A 143 8.38 -3.29 4.81
C GLU A 143 9.06 -3.80 3.54
N LEU A 144 8.55 -3.38 2.39
CA LEU A 144 9.23 -3.58 1.12
C LEU A 144 10.54 -2.78 1.18
N ARG A 145 11.65 -3.50 1.16
CA ARG A 145 12.95 -2.86 1.04
C ARG A 145 13.20 -2.61 -0.45
N ASP A 146 13.43 -1.36 -0.79
CA ASP A 146 13.96 -0.94 -2.08
C ASP A 146 15.31 -1.61 -2.40
#